data_d3d7c5270dcbf7794d47b3481fb1d2b2
#
_entry.id   d3d7c5270dcbf7794d47b3481fb1d2b2
#
_cell.length_a   1.000
_cell.length_b   1.000
_cell.length_c   1.000
_cell.angle_alpha   90.00
_cell.angle_beta   90.00
_cell.angle_gamma   90.00
#
_symmetry.space_group_name_H-M   'P 1'
#
loop_
_entity.id
_entity.type
_entity.pdbx_description
1 polymer ?
#
loop_
_entity_poly.entity_id
_entity_poly.type
_entity_poly.pdbx_seq_one_letter_code
_entity_poly.pdbx_strand_id
1 'polypeptide(L)'
;MTDMTQEEKDAEIKRLTKQIQDNAELTKDSIPKEAPKRKVTKEGQLYFGPYVPLCRVHDSLVRGLMNRGEKLESGTANTDLAGHIVDQRRYTMEDKEWYIKEFKPYVDWYVQGALEWSGIKFDPEKFSTSFTLMDLWVNYMKQHEYNPEHTHGGQLSWVIFLKTPDVSKEQQDFKGTSTPPGSIAFHYGEPQQPKWADHTFNYIPQEGYMWMFPAQLRHQVMPFHTDGTRISVSGNLYFNQPGMPDEIADKPNGFNG
;
A
#
# COMPACT_ATOMS: atom_id res chain seq x y z
N MET A 1 -50.25 2.60 3.66
CA MET A 1 -49.62 2.50 2.34
C MET A 1 -50.33 1.36 1.62
N THR A 2 -51.16 1.66 0.65
CA THR A 2 -51.86 0.65 -0.15
C THR A 2 -50.84 -0.02 -1.07
N ASP A 3 -50.71 -1.33 -0.92
CA ASP A 3 -49.87 -2.11 -1.84
C ASP A 3 -50.48 -2.07 -3.25
N MET A 4 -49.66 -1.60 -4.19
CA MET A 4 -50.03 -1.63 -5.61
C MET A 4 -50.24 -3.07 -6.08
N THR A 5 -51.28 -3.31 -6.85
CA THR A 5 -51.51 -4.60 -7.50
C THR A 5 -50.42 -4.91 -8.52
N GLN A 6 -50.27 -6.18 -8.91
CA GLN A 6 -49.25 -6.58 -9.92
C GLN A 6 -49.48 -5.87 -11.27
N GLU A 7 -50.74 -5.69 -11.68
CA GLU A 7 -51.12 -4.95 -12.90
C GLU A 7 -50.71 -3.47 -12.86
N GLU A 8 -50.84 -2.82 -11.70
CA GLU A 8 -50.44 -1.42 -11.51
C GLU A 8 -48.91 -1.28 -11.55
N LYS A 9 -48.15 -2.25 -10.98
CA LYS A 9 -46.71 -2.30 -11.07
C LYS A 9 -46.20 -2.49 -12.49
N ASP A 10 -46.81 -3.39 -13.24
CA ASP A 10 -46.45 -3.67 -14.64
C ASP A 10 -46.74 -2.47 -15.55
N ALA A 11 -47.88 -1.78 -15.31
CA ALA A 11 -48.23 -0.54 -16.03
C ALA A 11 -47.21 0.59 -15.74
N GLU A 12 -46.79 0.75 -14.50
CA GLU A 12 -45.80 1.76 -14.08
C GLU A 12 -44.39 1.47 -14.63
N ILE A 13 -44.01 0.21 -14.64
CA ILE A 13 -42.71 -0.23 -15.26
C ILE A 13 -42.72 0.11 -16.76
N LYS A 14 -43.84 -0.20 -17.46
CA LYS A 14 -44.00 0.10 -18.90
C LYS A 14 -43.96 1.61 -19.17
N ARG A 15 -44.56 2.40 -18.33
CA ARG A 15 -44.55 3.88 -18.39
C ARG A 15 -43.13 4.43 -18.21
N LEU A 16 -42.42 3.97 -17.16
CA LEU A 16 -41.06 4.41 -16.86
C LEU A 16 -40.07 3.97 -17.94
N THR A 17 -40.22 2.76 -18.46
CA THR A 17 -39.36 2.25 -19.55
C THR A 17 -39.52 3.10 -20.81
N LYS A 18 -40.76 3.47 -21.16
CA LYS A 18 -41.03 4.36 -22.29
C LYS A 18 -40.44 5.76 -22.05
N GLN A 19 -40.56 6.30 -20.86
CA GLN A 19 -40.03 7.62 -20.52
C GLN A 19 -38.48 7.64 -20.59
N ILE A 20 -37.81 6.54 -20.22
CA ILE A 20 -36.35 6.37 -20.34
C ILE A 20 -35.98 6.30 -21.83
N GLN A 21 -36.73 5.59 -22.66
CA GLN A 21 -36.47 5.48 -24.11
C GLN A 21 -36.68 6.84 -24.80
N ASP A 22 -37.76 7.56 -24.50
CA ASP A 22 -38.04 8.88 -25.05
C ASP A 22 -36.97 9.91 -24.65
N ASN A 23 -36.48 9.87 -23.39
CA ASN A 23 -35.37 10.71 -22.92
C ASN A 23 -34.03 10.32 -23.57
N ALA A 24 -33.79 9.04 -23.84
CA ALA A 24 -32.58 8.58 -24.54
C ALA A 24 -32.59 8.98 -26.03
N GLU A 25 -33.76 9.07 -26.69
CA GLU A 25 -33.85 9.60 -28.06
C GLU A 25 -33.68 11.12 -28.10
N LEU A 26 -34.25 11.86 -27.16
CA LEU A 26 -34.05 13.31 -27.03
C LEU A 26 -32.59 13.70 -26.79
N THR A 27 -31.83 12.86 -26.09
CA THR A 27 -30.39 13.09 -25.86
C THR A 27 -29.54 12.71 -27.07
N LYS A 28 -29.95 11.81 -27.94
CA LYS A 28 -29.20 11.44 -29.16
C LYS A 28 -29.13 12.59 -30.18
N ASP A 29 -30.16 13.38 -30.31
CA ASP A 29 -30.14 14.53 -31.23
C ASP A 29 -29.49 15.78 -30.67
N SER A 30 -29.30 15.84 -29.35
CA SER A 30 -28.59 16.94 -28.67
C SER A 30 -27.07 16.73 -28.55
N ILE A 31 -26.57 15.55 -28.84
CA ILE A 31 -25.10 15.32 -28.92
C ILE A 31 -24.64 15.86 -30.28
N PRO A 32 -23.79 16.92 -30.32
CA PRO A 32 -23.22 17.42 -31.56
C PRO A 32 -22.50 16.26 -32.27
N LYS A 33 -22.87 15.99 -33.53
CA LYS A 33 -22.29 14.89 -34.36
C LYS A 33 -20.79 15.02 -34.58
N GLU A 34 -20.22 16.18 -34.31
CA GLU A 34 -18.79 16.40 -34.17
C GLU A 34 -18.54 17.32 -32.96
N ALA A 35 -18.02 16.76 -31.88
CA ALA A 35 -17.42 17.59 -30.87
C ALA A 35 -16.30 18.42 -31.51
N PRO A 36 -16.26 19.75 -31.32
CA PRO A 36 -15.17 20.55 -31.86
C PRO A 36 -13.86 19.90 -31.41
N LYS A 37 -12.95 19.64 -32.37
CA LYS A 37 -11.58 19.10 -32.13
C LYS A 37 -10.77 20.13 -31.37
N ARG A 38 -11.24 20.54 -30.18
CA ARG A 38 -10.47 21.39 -29.27
C ARG A 38 -9.41 20.53 -28.64
N LYS A 39 -8.16 20.82 -28.95
CA LYS A 39 -7.03 20.23 -28.26
C LYS A 39 -7.12 20.68 -26.80
N VAL A 40 -7.43 19.73 -25.89
CA VAL A 40 -7.40 20.00 -24.45
C VAL A 40 -5.93 20.13 -24.06
N THR A 41 -5.53 21.32 -23.60
CA THR A 41 -4.20 21.57 -23.07
C THR A 41 -4.27 21.41 -21.55
N LYS A 42 -3.39 20.59 -20.99
CA LYS A 42 -3.26 20.44 -19.54
C LYS A 42 -2.60 21.70 -18.99
N GLU A 43 -3.36 22.50 -18.23
CA GLU A 43 -2.87 23.72 -17.57
C GLU A 43 -2.23 23.44 -16.21
N GLY A 44 -2.67 22.37 -15.53
CA GLY A 44 -2.14 21.98 -14.24
C GLY A 44 -2.69 20.64 -13.76
N GLN A 45 -2.11 20.14 -12.69
CA GLN A 45 -2.58 18.94 -12.02
C GLN A 45 -2.26 19.07 -10.53
N LEU A 46 -3.24 18.76 -9.68
CA LEU A 46 -3.03 18.60 -8.24
C LEU A 46 -2.70 17.15 -7.97
N TYR A 47 -1.55 16.91 -7.33
CA TYR A 47 -1.19 15.64 -6.74
C TYR A 47 -1.66 15.66 -5.29
N PHE A 48 -2.63 14.80 -4.96
CA PHE A 48 -3.25 14.76 -3.64
C PHE A 48 -3.26 13.32 -3.15
N GLY A 49 -2.50 13.08 -2.08
CA GLY A 49 -2.32 11.77 -1.49
C GLY A 49 -0.85 11.39 -1.31
N PRO A 50 -0.58 10.28 -0.64
CA PRO A 50 0.78 9.79 -0.44
C PRO A 50 1.37 9.22 -1.73
N TYR A 51 2.69 9.34 -1.88
CA TYR A 51 3.43 8.60 -2.89
C TYR A 51 3.72 7.18 -2.37
N VAL A 52 3.18 6.17 -3.05
CA VAL A 52 3.27 4.76 -2.63
C VAL A 52 3.68 3.91 -3.83
N PRO A 53 4.97 3.84 -4.16
CA PRO A 53 5.45 3.09 -5.31
C PRO A 53 5.69 1.62 -5.00
N LEU A 54 5.50 0.79 -6.03
CA LEU A 54 5.88 -0.61 -6.07
C LEU A 54 7.13 -0.77 -6.92
N CYS A 55 8.11 -1.51 -6.45
CA CYS A 55 9.27 -1.89 -7.25
C CYS A 55 9.64 -3.37 -7.07
N ARG A 56 10.40 -3.90 -8.03
CA ARG A 56 11.04 -5.21 -7.89
C ARG A 56 12.39 -5.04 -7.20
N VAL A 57 12.63 -5.84 -6.19
CA VAL A 57 13.87 -5.88 -5.44
C VAL A 57 14.88 -6.80 -6.13
N HIS A 58 16.15 -6.43 -6.12
CA HIS A 58 17.19 -7.26 -6.70
C HIS A 58 17.33 -8.59 -5.96
N ASP A 59 17.48 -9.68 -6.69
CA ASP A 59 17.49 -11.05 -6.13
C ASP A 59 18.59 -11.26 -5.07
N SER A 60 19.72 -10.55 -5.16
CA SER A 60 20.79 -10.63 -4.15
C SER A 60 20.33 -10.08 -2.79
N LEU A 61 19.54 -9.00 -2.78
CA LEU A 61 19.00 -8.44 -1.54
C LEU A 61 17.97 -9.39 -0.94
N VAL A 62 17.06 -9.95 -1.78
CA VAL A 62 16.07 -10.96 -1.34
C VAL A 62 16.75 -12.15 -0.68
N ARG A 63 17.75 -12.75 -1.36
CA ARG A 63 18.53 -13.88 -0.80
C ARG A 63 19.33 -13.48 0.46
N GLY A 64 19.91 -12.30 0.47
CA GLY A 64 20.65 -11.79 1.63
C GLY A 64 19.79 -11.66 2.87
N LEU A 65 18.59 -11.09 2.72
CA LEU A 65 17.60 -10.94 3.80
C LEU A 65 17.08 -12.31 4.28
N MET A 66 16.76 -13.22 3.37
CA MET A 66 16.31 -14.57 3.71
C MET A 66 17.37 -15.31 4.55
N ASN A 67 18.58 -15.40 4.04
CA ASN A 67 19.69 -16.13 4.70
C ASN A 67 20.06 -15.56 6.08
N ARG A 68 19.91 -14.26 6.29
CA ARG A 68 20.14 -13.60 7.57
C ARG A 68 18.97 -13.81 8.50
N GLY A 69 17.74 -13.63 8.01
CA GLY A 69 16.50 -13.80 8.76
C GLY A 69 16.34 -15.20 9.37
N GLU A 70 16.74 -16.25 8.64
CA GLU A 70 16.69 -17.65 9.12
C GLU A 70 17.57 -17.90 10.35
N LYS A 71 18.64 -17.11 10.51
CA LYS A 71 19.60 -17.26 11.64
C LYS A 71 19.17 -16.52 12.91
N LEU A 72 18.15 -15.66 12.82
CA LEU A 72 17.69 -14.87 13.95
C LEU A 72 16.88 -15.71 14.92
N GLU A 73 16.89 -15.33 16.19
CA GLU A 73 16.04 -15.92 17.21
C GLU A 73 14.57 -15.53 17.00
N SER A 74 13.69 -16.51 17.11
CA SER A 74 12.23 -16.35 16.93
C SER A 74 11.61 -15.46 18.03
N GLY A 75 10.65 -14.62 17.65
CA GLY A 75 9.85 -13.81 18.56
C GLY A 75 10.54 -12.58 19.12
N THR A 76 11.77 -12.24 18.68
CA THR A 76 12.53 -11.11 19.23
C THR A 76 11.94 -9.73 18.95
N ALA A 77 10.97 -9.63 18.03
CA ALA A 77 10.27 -8.39 17.69
C ALA A 77 8.80 -8.37 18.12
N ASN A 78 8.23 -9.47 18.65
CA ASN A 78 6.80 -9.61 18.91
C ASN A 78 6.21 -8.59 19.88
N THR A 79 6.98 -8.10 20.85
CA THR A 79 6.49 -7.16 21.88
C THR A 79 6.32 -5.73 21.35
N ASP A 80 6.93 -5.42 20.22
CA ASP A 80 7.02 -4.04 19.70
C ASP A 80 6.21 -3.84 18.42
N LEU A 81 5.62 -4.92 17.89
CA LEU A 81 4.90 -4.91 16.62
C LEU A 81 3.41 -5.18 16.81
N ALA A 82 2.59 -4.55 15.96
CA ALA A 82 1.13 -4.67 16.02
C ALA A 82 0.60 -6.03 15.54
N GLY A 83 1.43 -6.84 14.86
CA GLY A 83 1.01 -8.07 14.23
C GLY A 83 0.61 -9.17 15.21
N HIS A 84 -0.52 -9.83 14.94
CA HIS A 84 -0.85 -11.13 15.56
C HIS A 84 -0.12 -12.24 14.83
N ILE A 85 1.21 -12.20 14.88
CA ILE A 85 2.15 -13.08 14.19
C ILE A 85 3.09 -13.67 15.26
N VAL A 86 3.16 -14.98 15.34
CA VAL A 86 3.92 -15.66 16.40
C VAL A 86 5.43 -15.53 16.20
N ASP A 87 5.90 -15.49 14.96
CA ASP A 87 7.33 -15.47 14.65
C ASP A 87 7.73 -14.19 13.91
N GLN A 88 8.11 -13.17 14.68
CA GLN A 88 8.66 -11.92 14.21
C GLN A 88 10.07 -11.73 14.78
N ARG A 89 11.07 -11.49 13.92
CA ARG A 89 12.49 -11.47 14.31
C ARG A 89 13.13 -10.16 13.91
N ARG A 90 13.87 -9.56 14.83
CA ARG A 90 14.60 -8.31 14.59
C ARG A 90 16.01 -8.60 14.08
N TYR A 91 16.39 -7.95 12.99
CA TYR A 91 17.76 -8.03 12.46
C TYR A 91 18.77 -7.41 13.41
N THR A 92 19.98 -7.98 13.46
CA THR A 92 21.08 -7.49 14.28
C THR A 92 21.64 -6.14 13.77
N MET A 93 22.48 -5.49 14.55
CA MET A 93 23.13 -4.25 14.09
C MET A 93 24.03 -4.49 12.88
N GLU A 94 24.78 -5.61 12.84
CA GLU A 94 25.57 -6.00 11.68
C GLU A 94 24.73 -6.18 10.42
N ASP A 95 23.54 -6.81 10.55
CA ASP A 95 22.61 -6.98 9.44
C ASP A 95 22.08 -5.64 8.96
N LYS A 96 21.78 -4.70 9.87
CA LYS A 96 21.32 -3.35 9.54
C LYS A 96 22.38 -2.55 8.81
N GLU A 97 23.66 -2.65 9.20
CA GLU A 97 24.77 -1.99 8.50
C GLU A 97 24.94 -2.50 7.07
N TRP A 98 24.85 -3.82 6.87
CA TRP A 98 24.82 -4.41 5.54
C TRP A 98 23.61 -3.93 4.74
N TYR A 99 22.42 -3.97 5.36
CA TYR A 99 21.17 -3.61 4.71
C TYR A 99 21.16 -2.15 4.23
N ILE A 100 21.63 -1.21 5.03
CA ILE A 100 21.70 0.22 4.66
C ILE A 100 22.45 0.41 3.34
N LYS A 101 23.56 -0.30 3.14
CA LYS A 101 24.35 -0.21 1.91
C LYS A 101 23.60 -0.72 0.68
N GLU A 102 22.94 -1.86 0.83
CA GLU A 102 22.16 -2.48 -0.25
C GLU A 102 20.82 -1.72 -0.53
N PHE A 103 20.26 -1.09 0.49
CA PHE A 103 18.94 -0.46 0.42
C PHE A 103 18.99 1.02 0.01
N LYS A 104 20.12 1.69 0.18
CA LYS A 104 20.28 3.12 -0.15
C LYS A 104 19.78 3.49 -1.56
N PRO A 105 20.07 2.74 -2.63
CA PRO A 105 19.56 3.06 -3.97
C PRO A 105 18.01 3.11 -4.06
N TYR A 106 17.31 2.29 -3.27
CA TYR A 106 15.84 2.30 -3.22
C TYR A 106 15.30 3.52 -2.49
N VAL A 107 15.98 3.96 -1.42
CA VAL A 107 15.63 5.20 -0.71
C VAL A 107 15.82 6.41 -1.62
N ASP A 108 16.94 6.50 -2.33
CA ASP A 108 17.21 7.58 -3.29
C ASP A 108 16.13 7.58 -4.39
N TRP A 109 15.79 6.42 -4.94
CA TRP A 109 14.73 6.27 -5.94
C TRP A 109 13.35 6.70 -5.41
N TYR A 110 13.01 6.32 -4.18
CA TYR A 110 11.75 6.72 -3.54
C TYR A 110 11.65 8.24 -3.42
N VAL A 111 12.69 8.89 -2.90
CA VAL A 111 12.66 10.34 -2.68
C VAL A 111 12.62 11.11 -3.99
N GLN A 112 13.35 10.66 -5.02
CA GLN A 112 13.25 11.25 -6.36
C GLN A 112 11.82 11.16 -6.88
N GLY A 113 11.21 9.99 -6.84
CA GLY A 113 9.82 9.79 -7.27
C GLY A 113 8.82 10.62 -6.44
N ALA A 114 9.02 10.77 -5.13
CA ALA A 114 8.17 11.60 -4.28
C ALA A 114 8.30 13.10 -4.60
N LEU A 115 9.49 13.57 -4.92
CA LEU A 115 9.72 14.96 -5.37
C LEU A 115 9.02 15.20 -6.72
N GLU A 116 9.19 14.29 -7.68
CA GLU A 116 8.50 14.35 -8.97
C GLU A 116 6.98 14.30 -8.81
N TRP A 117 6.47 13.42 -7.96
CA TRP A 117 5.06 13.32 -7.61
C TRP A 117 4.51 14.64 -7.05
N SER A 118 5.31 15.34 -6.25
CA SER A 118 4.97 16.64 -5.67
C SER A 118 5.20 17.82 -6.61
N GLY A 119 5.67 17.58 -7.84
CA GLY A 119 5.99 18.62 -8.82
C GLY A 119 7.26 19.44 -8.50
N ILE A 120 8.09 18.94 -7.59
CA ILE A 120 9.35 19.56 -7.18
C ILE A 120 10.44 19.17 -8.18
N LYS A 121 11.10 20.19 -8.77
CA LYS A 121 12.25 19.96 -9.66
C LYS A 121 13.52 19.78 -8.82
N PHE A 122 14.29 18.78 -9.15
CA PHE A 122 15.59 18.50 -8.52
C PHE A 122 16.61 18.10 -9.58
N ASP A 123 17.90 18.13 -9.21
CA ASP A 123 19.01 17.69 -10.05
C ASP A 123 19.43 16.28 -9.61
N PRO A 124 19.15 15.22 -10.39
CA PRO A 124 19.45 13.85 -10.01
C PRO A 124 20.94 13.60 -9.76
N GLU A 125 21.85 14.34 -10.45
CA GLU A 125 23.29 14.16 -10.30
C GLU A 125 23.83 14.72 -8.97
N LYS A 126 23.10 15.69 -8.40
CA LYS A 126 23.46 16.32 -7.11
C LYS A 126 22.64 15.77 -5.94
N PHE A 127 21.71 14.86 -6.24
CA PHE A 127 20.78 14.37 -5.24
C PHE A 127 21.34 13.11 -4.55
N SER A 128 21.44 13.16 -3.25
CA SER A 128 21.74 12.00 -2.42
C SER A 128 21.00 12.14 -1.10
N THR A 129 20.30 11.08 -0.73
CA THR A 129 19.54 11.04 0.51
C THR A 129 20.41 10.56 1.67
N SER A 130 20.34 11.26 2.79
CA SER A 130 20.85 10.79 4.07
C SER A 130 19.69 10.34 4.96
N PHE A 131 19.83 9.19 5.59
CA PHE A 131 18.78 8.63 6.45
C PHE A 131 19.37 7.79 7.59
N THR A 132 18.58 7.61 8.64
CA THR A 132 18.87 6.71 9.76
C THR A 132 17.83 5.59 9.76
N LEU A 133 18.30 4.35 9.69
CA LEU A 133 17.45 3.16 9.81
C LEU A 133 17.06 2.98 11.29
N MET A 134 15.78 3.08 11.60
CA MET A 134 15.27 2.90 12.96
C MET A 134 15.17 1.42 13.32
N ASP A 135 14.43 0.68 12.49
CA ASP A 135 14.18 -0.74 12.73
C ASP A 135 14.13 -1.54 11.44
N LEU A 136 14.45 -2.83 11.55
CA LEU A 136 14.39 -3.80 10.46
C LEU A 136 14.02 -5.16 11.06
N TRP A 137 12.94 -5.76 10.57
CA TRP A 137 12.46 -7.06 11.07
C TRP A 137 11.92 -7.93 9.95
N VAL A 138 11.89 -9.24 10.19
CA VAL A 138 11.28 -10.24 9.32
C VAL A 138 10.09 -10.89 10.02
N ASN A 139 8.99 -11.04 9.27
CA ASN A 139 7.77 -11.70 9.69
C ASN A 139 7.68 -13.07 9.00
N TYR A 140 7.51 -14.14 9.79
CA TYR A 140 7.19 -15.50 9.34
C TYR A 140 5.70 -15.75 9.61
N MET A 141 4.84 -15.12 8.83
CA MET A 141 3.39 -15.19 9.01
C MET A 141 2.82 -16.48 8.48
N LYS A 142 2.13 -17.22 9.34
CA LYS A 142 1.43 -18.47 9.02
C LYS A 142 -0.06 -18.22 8.72
N GLN A 143 -0.76 -19.30 8.33
CA GLN A 143 -2.22 -19.28 8.16
C GLN A 143 -2.91 -18.73 9.42
N HIS A 144 -4.01 -18.00 9.23
CA HIS A 144 -4.83 -17.36 10.27
C HIS A 144 -4.16 -16.22 11.04
N GLU A 145 -2.87 -16.00 10.88
CA GLU A 145 -2.19 -14.84 11.43
C GLU A 145 -2.47 -13.60 10.57
N TYR A 146 -2.41 -12.43 11.17
CA TYR A 146 -2.72 -11.17 10.51
C TYR A 146 -1.99 -9.99 11.16
N ASN A 147 -2.01 -8.86 10.46
CA ASN A 147 -1.57 -7.58 11.03
C ASN A 147 -2.74 -6.61 10.97
N PRO A 148 -3.29 -6.19 12.12
CA PRO A 148 -4.43 -5.25 12.16
C PRO A 148 -4.05 -3.90 11.52
N GLU A 149 -5.03 -3.03 11.33
CA GLU A 149 -4.76 -1.68 10.85
C GLU A 149 -3.84 -0.95 11.84
N HIS A 150 -2.74 -0.43 11.31
CA HIS A 150 -1.71 0.26 12.10
C HIS A 150 -0.92 1.26 11.24
N THR A 151 -0.07 2.03 11.91
CA THR A 151 0.94 2.90 11.34
C THR A 151 2.30 2.59 11.96
N HIS A 152 3.36 3.21 11.46
CA HIS A 152 4.70 3.05 11.99
C HIS A 152 5.28 4.38 12.50
N GLY A 153 6.26 4.28 13.39
CA GLY A 153 7.18 5.38 13.66
C GLY A 153 8.11 5.65 12.47
N GLY A 154 8.75 6.82 12.47
CA GLY A 154 9.62 7.22 11.34
C GLY A 154 8.89 8.04 10.29
N GLN A 155 9.53 8.20 9.15
CA GLN A 155 9.01 8.97 8.03
C GLN A 155 8.72 8.11 6.80
N LEU A 156 9.52 7.06 6.58
CA LEU A 156 9.33 6.11 5.50
C LEU A 156 9.33 4.68 6.05
N SER A 157 8.39 3.89 5.56
CA SER A 157 8.28 2.45 5.80
C SER A 157 8.26 1.69 4.49
N TRP A 158 8.56 0.39 4.56
CA TRP A 158 8.46 -0.52 3.43
C TRP A 158 8.12 -1.93 3.88
N VAL A 159 7.65 -2.72 2.92
CA VAL A 159 7.51 -4.16 3.05
C VAL A 159 8.06 -4.85 1.80
N ILE A 160 9.00 -5.78 1.97
CA ILE A 160 9.57 -6.64 0.92
C ILE A 160 9.00 -8.04 1.11
N PHE A 161 8.41 -8.62 0.08
CA PHE A 161 7.89 -9.99 0.13
C PHE A 161 8.97 -10.96 -0.36
N LEU A 162 9.54 -11.74 0.58
CA LEU A 162 10.60 -12.70 0.27
C LEU A 162 10.03 -14.05 -0.18
N LYS A 163 8.89 -14.45 0.40
CA LYS A 163 8.16 -15.67 0.07
C LYS A 163 6.67 -15.46 0.30
N THR A 164 5.83 -16.02 -0.58
CA THR A 164 4.38 -15.94 -0.45
C THR A 164 3.75 -17.33 -0.66
N PRO A 165 2.72 -17.71 0.13
CA PRO A 165 1.91 -18.89 -0.18
C PRO A 165 1.07 -18.62 -1.42
N ASP A 166 0.69 -19.66 -2.14
CA ASP A 166 -0.25 -19.53 -3.25
C ASP A 166 -1.70 -19.42 -2.71
N VAL A 167 -2.18 -18.20 -2.61
CA VAL A 167 -3.55 -17.88 -2.16
C VAL A 167 -4.54 -17.74 -3.31
N SER A 168 -4.19 -18.14 -4.53
CA SER A 168 -5.01 -17.94 -5.73
C SER A 168 -6.40 -18.58 -5.61
N LYS A 169 -6.49 -19.76 -5.00
CA LYS A 169 -7.77 -20.43 -4.76
C LYS A 169 -8.65 -19.65 -3.78
N GLU A 170 -8.09 -19.19 -2.67
CA GLU A 170 -8.83 -18.37 -1.70
C GLU A 170 -9.34 -17.06 -2.34
N GLN A 171 -8.54 -16.44 -3.22
CA GLN A 171 -8.93 -15.25 -3.96
C GLN A 171 -10.09 -15.52 -4.92
N GLN A 172 -10.09 -16.64 -5.62
CA GLN A 172 -11.17 -17.04 -6.53
C GLN A 172 -12.47 -17.36 -5.79
N ASP A 173 -12.35 -18.01 -4.63
CA ASP A 173 -13.49 -18.40 -3.81
C ASP A 173 -14.07 -17.26 -2.99
N PHE A 174 -13.33 -16.16 -2.83
CA PHE A 174 -13.75 -14.98 -2.07
C PHE A 174 -14.92 -14.27 -2.76
N LYS A 175 -16.05 -14.15 -2.05
CA LYS A 175 -17.29 -13.52 -2.55
C LYS A 175 -17.61 -12.18 -1.87
N GLY A 176 -16.80 -11.78 -0.90
CA GLY A 176 -16.98 -10.54 -0.15
C GLY A 176 -16.60 -9.30 -0.95
N THR A 177 -17.02 -8.14 -0.45
CA THR A 177 -16.65 -6.82 -0.98
C THR A 177 -15.57 -6.12 -0.14
N SER A 178 -15.10 -6.79 0.93
CA SER A 178 -14.03 -6.30 1.80
C SER A 178 -12.65 -6.65 1.25
N THR A 179 -11.61 -6.32 2.00
CA THR A 179 -10.23 -6.70 1.67
C THR A 179 -10.09 -8.22 1.55
N PRO A 180 -9.60 -8.75 0.41
CA PRO A 180 -9.49 -10.19 0.19
C PRO A 180 -8.46 -10.87 1.10
N PRO A 181 -8.60 -12.18 1.36
CA PRO A 181 -7.63 -12.96 2.15
C PRO A 181 -6.20 -12.84 1.62
N GLY A 182 -5.22 -12.79 2.50
CA GLY A 182 -3.80 -12.72 2.15
C GLY A 182 -3.31 -11.39 1.58
N SER A 183 -4.20 -10.40 1.40
CA SER A 183 -3.85 -9.07 0.89
C SER A 183 -3.15 -8.20 1.93
N ILE A 184 -2.36 -7.24 1.44
CA ILE A 184 -2.08 -6.00 2.16
C ILE A 184 -3.01 -4.91 1.63
N ALA A 185 -3.57 -4.10 2.53
CA ALA A 185 -4.41 -2.96 2.19
C ALA A 185 -3.83 -1.67 2.74
N PHE A 186 -3.79 -0.64 1.91
CA PHE A 186 -3.44 0.73 2.30
C PHE A 186 -4.69 1.60 2.31
N HIS A 187 -4.83 2.44 3.34
CA HIS A 187 -5.99 3.30 3.54
C HIS A 187 -5.58 4.77 3.58
N TYR A 188 -6.21 5.61 2.76
CA TYR A 188 -5.94 7.04 2.72
C TYR A 188 -7.22 7.85 2.52
N GLY A 189 -7.40 8.88 3.36
CA GLY A 189 -8.60 9.72 3.32
C GLY A 189 -9.83 9.02 3.89
N GLU A 190 -10.98 9.68 3.71
CA GLU A 190 -12.28 9.18 4.13
C GLU A 190 -13.14 8.79 2.91
N PRO A 191 -14.03 7.78 3.04
CA PRO A 191 -14.97 7.45 2.00
C PRO A 191 -15.83 8.66 1.62
N GLN A 192 -15.81 9.06 0.35
CA GLN A 192 -16.58 10.20 -0.14
C GLN A 192 -17.56 9.77 -1.24
N GLN A 193 -18.66 10.51 -1.34
CA GLN A 193 -19.60 10.38 -2.43
C GLN A 193 -19.65 11.69 -3.24
N PRO A 194 -19.66 11.63 -4.57
CA PRO A 194 -19.46 10.45 -5.42
C PRO A 194 -18.05 9.88 -5.32
N LYS A 195 -17.90 8.57 -5.56
CA LYS A 195 -16.61 7.87 -5.48
C LYS A 195 -15.74 8.20 -6.71
N TRP A 196 -15.09 9.34 -6.67
CA TRP A 196 -14.12 9.77 -7.69
C TRP A 196 -12.67 9.40 -7.35
N ALA A 197 -12.44 8.92 -6.10
CA ALA A 197 -11.15 8.47 -5.64
C ALA A 197 -11.30 7.23 -4.76
N ASP A 198 -10.41 6.29 -4.93
CA ASP A 198 -10.28 5.14 -4.04
C ASP A 198 -9.57 5.57 -2.75
N HIS A 199 -10.14 5.18 -1.60
CA HIS A 199 -9.55 5.41 -0.27
C HIS A 199 -8.91 4.14 0.31
N THR A 200 -9.03 3.01 -0.40
CA THR A 200 -8.41 1.73 -0.03
C THR A 200 -7.82 1.09 -1.28
N PHE A 201 -6.56 0.70 -1.19
CA PHE A 201 -5.87 -0.06 -2.23
C PHE A 201 -5.47 -1.42 -1.67
N ASN A 202 -5.92 -2.50 -2.33
CA ASN A 202 -5.63 -3.87 -1.96
C ASN A 202 -4.58 -4.46 -2.91
N TYR A 203 -3.59 -5.15 -2.37
CA TYR A 203 -2.55 -5.81 -3.15
C TYR A 203 -2.32 -7.25 -2.67
N ILE A 204 -2.29 -8.18 -3.61
CA ILE A 204 -1.88 -9.57 -3.35
C ILE A 204 -0.36 -9.64 -3.43
N PRO A 205 0.34 -9.97 -2.33
CA PRO A 205 1.79 -10.01 -2.30
C PRO A 205 2.40 -10.93 -3.34
N GLN A 206 3.47 -10.47 -3.98
CA GLN A 206 4.27 -11.22 -4.94
C GLN A 206 5.73 -11.27 -4.49
N GLU A 207 6.38 -12.41 -4.63
CA GLU A 207 7.78 -12.59 -4.24
C GLU A 207 8.73 -11.67 -5.03
N GLY A 208 9.67 -11.06 -4.33
CA GLY A 208 10.64 -10.13 -4.90
C GLY A 208 10.11 -8.72 -5.13
N TYR A 209 8.88 -8.40 -4.70
CA TYR A 209 8.34 -7.04 -4.79
C TYR A 209 8.37 -6.33 -3.44
N MET A 210 8.47 -5.00 -3.51
CA MET A 210 8.50 -4.11 -2.37
C MET A 210 7.55 -2.93 -2.57
N TRP A 211 6.72 -2.66 -1.58
CA TRP A 211 6.03 -1.39 -1.41
C TRP A 211 6.82 -0.47 -0.49
N MET A 212 6.95 0.80 -0.87
CA MET A 212 7.47 1.87 -0.01
C MET A 212 6.39 2.91 0.20
N PHE A 213 6.24 3.40 1.43
CA PHE A 213 5.13 4.28 1.80
C PHE A 213 5.46 5.16 3.00
N PRO A 214 4.84 6.34 3.15
CA PRO A 214 4.97 7.16 4.35
C PRO A 214 4.62 6.34 5.60
N ALA A 215 5.44 6.40 6.63
CA ALA A 215 5.29 5.57 7.83
C ALA A 215 3.93 5.72 8.51
N GLN A 216 3.29 6.89 8.40
CA GLN A 216 1.98 7.19 8.97
C GLN A 216 0.80 6.74 8.08
N LEU A 217 1.06 6.13 6.92
CA LEU A 217 -0.01 5.60 6.08
C LEU A 217 -0.63 4.36 6.74
N ARG A 218 -1.93 4.44 7.04
CA ARG A 218 -2.67 3.32 7.63
C ARG A 218 -2.67 2.14 6.68
N HIS A 219 -2.36 0.97 7.19
CA HIS A 219 -2.37 -0.26 6.41
C HIS A 219 -2.61 -1.47 7.31
N GLN A 220 -3.05 -2.56 6.68
CA GLN A 220 -3.35 -3.83 7.36
C GLN A 220 -2.96 -5.00 6.48
N VAL A 221 -2.79 -6.16 7.09
CA VAL A 221 -2.47 -7.40 6.40
C VAL A 221 -3.49 -8.45 6.77
N MET A 222 -4.26 -8.90 5.78
CA MET A 222 -5.31 -9.90 5.96
C MET A 222 -4.73 -11.29 6.16
N PRO A 223 -5.36 -12.11 7.01
CA PRO A 223 -5.01 -13.51 7.15
C PRO A 223 -5.27 -14.28 5.85
N PHE A 224 -4.58 -15.37 5.69
CA PHE A 224 -4.86 -16.41 4.69
C PHE A 224 -5.07 -17.76 5.39
N HIS A 225 -5.72 -18.72 4.70
CA HIS A 225 -6.07 -20.04 5.25
C HIS A 225 -5.30 -21.16 4.57
N THR A 226 -4.67 -20.89 3.44
CA THR A 226 -3.81 -21.82 2.70
C THR A 226 -2.58 -22.19 3.54
N ASP A 227 -2.17 -23.46 3.47
CA ASP A 227 -0.93 -23.90 4.10
C ASP A 227 0.27 -23.17 3.51
N GLY A 228 1.20 -22.82 4.38
CA GLY A 228 2.44 -22.17 3.99
C GLY A 228 2.83 -21.03 4.93
N THR A 229 3.90 -20.36 4.59
CA THR A 229 4.42 -19.24 5.35
C THR A 229 4.69 -18.08 4.40
N ARG A 230 4.11 -16.93 4.68
CA ARG A 230 4.53 -15.67 4.06
C ARG A 230 5.72 -15.10 4.83
N ILE A 231 6.82 -14.87 4.13
CA ILE A 231 8.00 -14.25 4.71
C ILE A 231 8.12 -12.85 4.12
N SER A 232 8.06 -11.85 4.99
CA SER A 232 8.20 -10.44 4.59
C SER A 232 9.17 -9.71 5.51
N VAL A 233 9.94 -8.78 4.93
CA VAL A 233 10.84 -7.90 5.68
C VAL A 233 10.29 -6.49 5.63
N SER A 234 10.17 -5.88 6.79
CA SER A 234 9.74 -4.50 6.94
C SER A 234 10.76 -3.69 7.73
N GLY A 235 10.72 -2.39 7.57
CA GLY A 235 11.57 -1.47 8.32
C GLY A 235 11.05 -0.05 8.25
N ASN A 236 11.66 0.81 9.08
CA ASN A 236 11.34 2.21 9.20
C ASN A 236 12.62 3.05 9.22
N LEU A 237 12.56 4.24 8.65
CA LEU A 237 13.67 5.19 8.68
C LEU A 237 13.21 6.62 8.93
N TYR A 238 14.17 7.44 9.35
CA TYR A 238 14.10 8.90 9.31
C TYR A 238 15.05 9.45 8.26
N PHE A 239 14.63 10.49 7.56
CA PHE A 239 15.53 11.29 6.72
C PHE A 239 16.31 12.25 7.60
N ASN A 240 17.64 12.23 7.47
CA ASN A 240 18.48 13.18 8.18
C ASN A 240 18.34 14.57 7.57
N GLN A 241 17.79 15.49 8.35
CA GLN A 241 17.66 16.89 7.96
C GLN A 241 18.74 17.72 8.67
N PRO A 242 19.29 18.77 8.04
CA PRO A 242 20.19 19.67 8.71
C PRO A 242 19.54 20.27 9.98
N GLY A 243 20.19 20.08 11.13
CA GLY A 243 19.69 20.58 12.42
C GLY A 243 18.77 19.62 13.20
N MET A 244 18.57 18.38 12.75
CA MET A 244 17.92 17.36 13.56
C MET A 244 18.88 16.92 14.68
N PRO A 245 18.45 16.89 15.96
CA PRO A 245 19.31 16.43 17.06
C PRO A 245 19.71 14.96 16.85
N ASP A 246 20.97 14.65 17.08
CA ASP A 246 21.52 13.26 17.05
C ASP A 246 20.78 12.31 18.00
N GLU A 247 20.12 12.85 19.04
CA GLU A 247 19.31 12.11 20.01
C GLU A 247 18.10 11.38 19.41
N ILE A 248 17.63 11.77 18.20
CA ILE A 248 16.55 11.06 17.51
C ILE A 248 17.11 9.85 16.76
N ALA A 249 18.39 9.90 16.35
CA ALA A 249 19.08 8.80 15.66
C ALA A 249 19.32 7.59 16.57
N ASP A 250 19.46 7.80 17.89
CA ASP A 250 19.85 6.76 18.85
C ASP A 250 18.71 6.15 19.68
N LYS A 251 17.44 6.55 19.46
CA LYS A 251 16.31 5.96 20.18
C LYS A 251 15.74 4.76 19.42
N PRO A 252 16.05 3.53 19.81
CA PRO A 252 15.51 2.33 19.17
C PRO A 252 13.99 2.17 19.34
N ASN A 253 13.33 2.97 20.18
CA ASN A 253 11.90 2.89 20.50
C ASN A 253 11.33 4.30 20.77
N GLY A 254 11.43 5.21 19.82
CA GLY A 254 10.81 6.51 19.92
C GLY A 254 9.31 6.44 19.62
N PHE A 255 8.50 6.54 20.65
CA PHE A 255 7.03 6.71 20.69
C PHE A 255 6.19 5.43 20.71
N ASN A 256 6.00 4.92 21.92
CA ASN A 256 4.72 4.38 22.33
C ASN A 256 3.76 5.57 22.56
N GLY A 257 2.79 5.73 21.70
CA GLY A 257 1.64 6.59 21.85
C GLY A 257 0.39 5.75 21.75
#